data_26e126b36e15190401872e143bf9c78d
#
_entry.id   26e126b36e15190401872e143bf9c78d
#
_cell.length_a   1.000
_cell.length_b   1.000
_cell.length_c   1.000
_cell.angle_alpha   90.00
_cell.angle_beta   90.00
_cell.angle_gamma   90.00
#
_symmetry.space_group_name_H-M   'P 1'
#
loop_
_entity.id
_entity.type
_entity.pdbx_description
1 polymer ?
#
loop_
_entity_poly.entity_id
_entity_poly.type
_entity_poly.pdbx_seq_one_letter_code
_entity_poly.pdbx_strand_id
1 'polypeptide(L)'
;MLVPKKNRMERGTVFDDVYRTIVQKLSSQMIPLINEIFHTQYPMDSEETQLRNEHLEIHKKLITDSLLKVQGTTYHIECQSTPDGQMAIRMFEYGAAIALDDLRHGESEGRPYHIRFPFAAVIYLRSTENTPNELTTVIDFPDGQHLTYHVPIIKVQDYSLEEIFKKRLLLFLPFYILRYEKEFAIIEQDDHRLACLLAEYQQLAAKLNRYLLEENQTTLYGDFSKLIVRVSDYVLQNYQRTKKGVDDTMGGKVLELYSEKLLRRGEARGKAQGEAQGEARGKIEILKSLVTKGIISISVAAKELGVSDEAFKKMAAL
;
A
#
# COMPACT_ATOMS: atom_id res chain seq x y z
N MET A 1 27.27 -38.70 -8.84
CA MET A 1 27.78 -37.46 -8.27
C MET A 1 26.60 -36.49 -8.20
N LEU A 2 26.02 -36.36 -7.01
CA LEU A 2 24.89 -35.43 -6.77
C LEU A 2 25.47 -34.02 -6.55
N VAL A 3 25.15 -33.10 -7.45
CA VAL A 3 25.47 -31.68 -7.29
C VAL A 3 24.64 -31.14 -6.12
N PRO A 4 25.26 -30.56 -5.09
CA PRO A 4 24.48 -29.99 -3.97
C PRO A 4 23.60 -28.87 -4.46
N LYS A 5 22.27 -28.98 -4.24
CA LYS A 5 21.33 -27.89 -4.37
C LYS A 5 21.79 -26.76 -3.41
N LYS A 6 22.31 -25.68 -3.96
CA LYS A 6 22.56 -24.43 -3.22
C LYS A 6 21.27 -24.05 -2.49
N ASN A 7 21.31 -24.05 -1.17
CA ASN A 7 20.30 -23.44 -0.32
C ASN A 7 20.11 -21.97 -0.77
N ARG A 8 19.07 -21.72 -1.55
CA ARG A 8 18.54 -20.41 -1.80
C ARG A 8 17.76 -20.02 -0.53
N MET A 9 18.48 -19.59 0.50
CA MET A 9 17.88 -18.69 1.50
C MET A 9 17.58 -17.39 0.75
N GLU A 10 16.32 -17.21 0.52
CA GLU A 10 15.71 -16.18 -0.30
C GLU A 10 15.99 -14.81 0.32
N ARG A 11 16.94 -14.08 -0.28
CA ARG A 11 16.87 -12.63 -0.27
C ARG A 11 15.72 -12.28 -1.20
N GLY A 12 14.62 -11.74 -0.65
CA GLY A 12 13.50 -11.25 -1.43
C GLY A 12 13.98 -10.34 -2.56
N THR A 13 13.32 -10.42 -3.71
CA THR A 13 13.64 -9.53 -4.84
C THR A 13 13.25 -8.09 -4.51
N VAL A 14 13.73 -7.10 -5.27
CA VAL A 14 13.27 -5.70 -5.13
C VAL A 14 11.75 -5.59 -5.28
N PHE A 15 11.15 -6.45 -6.11
CA PHE A 15 9.71 -6.47 -6.30
C PHE A 15 8.97 -6.91 -5.03
N ASP A 16 9.46 -7.96 -4.35
CA ASP A 16 8.90 -8.43 -3.08
C ASP A 16 8.98 -7.34 -2.01
N ASP A 17 10.14 -6.67 -1.90
CA ASP A 17 10.33 -5.57 -0.96
C ASP A 17 9.41 -4.39 -1.23
N VAL A 18 9.21 -4.02 -2.50
CA VAL A 18 8.32 -2.93 -2.91
C VAL A 18 6.87 -3.32 -2.61
N TYR A 19 6.44 -4.51 -3.00
CA TYR A 19 5.09 -4.99 -2.71
C TYR A 19 4.81 -5.04 -1.21
N ARG A 20 5.71 -5.61 -0.41
CA ARG A 20 5.58 -5.64 1.05
C ARG A 20 5.54 -4.24 1.67
N THR A 21 6.32 -3.29 1.13
CA THR A 21 6.26 -1.90 1.58
C THR A 21 4.89 -1.28 1.33
N ILE A 22 4.27 -1.57 0.18
CA ILE A 22 2.91 -1.11 -0.13
C ILE A 22 1.92 -1.72 0.87
N VAL A 23 1.95 -3.04 1.04
CA VAL A 23 1.04 -3.75 1.97
C VAL A 23 1.18 -3.22 3.40
N GLN A 24 2.41 -2.95 3.87
CA GLN A 24 2.67 -2.54 5.25
C GLN A 24 2.41 -1.06 5.52
N LYS A 25 2.74 -0.18 4.57
CA LYS A 25 2.69 1.28 4.78
C LYS A 25 1.54 1.97 4.06
N LEU A 26 1.00 1.33 3.05
CA LEU A 26 -0.04 1.86 2.17
C LEU A 26 -1.19 0.85 2.06
N SER A 27 -1.55 0.21 3.17
CA SER A 27 -2.52 -0.91 3.22
C SER A 27 -3.89 -0.53 2.63
N SER A 28 -4.33 0.71 2.81
CA SER A 28 -5.57 1.22 2.19
C SER A 28 -5.58 1.12 0.66
N GLN A 29 -4.40 1.09 0.03
CA GLN A 29 -4.29 0.88 -1.42
C GLN A 29 -4.59 -0.57 -1.85
N MET A 30 -4.72 -1.50 -0.89
CA MET A 30 -5.17 -2.86 -1.16
C MET A 30 -6.69 -2.95 -1.35
N ILE A 31 -7.47 -2.00 -0.83
CA ILE A 31 -8.95 -2.01 -0.97
C ILE A 31 -9.39 -1.96 -2.45
N PRO A 32 -8.88 -1.05 -3.30
CA PRO A 32 -9.22 -1.06 -4.72
C PRO A 32 -8.82 -2.35 -5.44
N LEU A 33 -7.68 -2.94 -5.06
CA LEU A 33 -7.26 -4.21 -5.61
C LEU A 33 -8.21 -5.34 -5.25
N ILE A 34 -8.62 -5.43 -3.99
CA ILE A 34 -9.61 -6.42 -3.51
C ILE A 34 -10.93 -6.22 -4.26
N ASN A 35 -11.40 -4.98 -4.40
CA ASN A 35 -12.60 -4.66 -5.15
C ASN A 35 -12.51 -5.10 -6.61
N GLU A 36 -11.37 -4.87 -7.26
CA GLU A 36 -11.15 -5.27 -8.65
C GLU A 36 -11.13 -6.79 -8.84
N ILE A 37 -10.40 -7.52 -7.98
CA ILE A 37 -10.24 -8.98 -8.12
C ILE A 37 -11.51 -9.73 -7.76
N PHE A 38 -12.12 -9.37 -6.63
CA PHE A 38 -13.22 -10.15 -6.04
C PHE A 38 -14.61 -9.54 -6.30
N HIS A 39 -14.67 -8.48 -7.13
CA HIS A 39 -15.90 -7.77 -7.49
C HIS A 39 -16.67 -7.27 -6.26
N THR A 40 -15.94 -6.87 -5.22
CA THR A 40 -16.48 -6.25 -4.03
C THR A 40 -16.60 -4.73 -4.20
N GLN A 41 -17.25 -4.05 -3.24
CA GLN A 41 -17.47 -2.60 -3.27
C GLN A 41 -17.14 -1.98 -1.91
N TYR A 42 -16.01 -2.36 -1.34
CA TYR A 42 -15.57 -1.76 -0.09
C TYR A 42 -15.24 -0.27 -0.28
N PRO A 43 -15.74 0.62 0.57
CA PRO A 43 -15.28 2.00 0.65
C PRO A 43 -13.77 2.08 0.90
N MET A 44 -13.12 3.16 0.45
CA MET A 44 -11.66 3.35 0.60
C MET A 44 -11.22 3.49 2.06
N ASP A 45 -12.12 3.89 2.93
CA ASP A 45 -11.94 4.04 4.37
C ASP A 45 -12.40 2.82 5.18
N SER A 46 -12.63 1.69 4.50
CA SER A 46 -12.98 0.44 5.18
C SER A 46 -11.88 0.05 6.15
N GLU A 47 -12.30 -0.38 7.34
CA GLU A 47 -11.38 -0.91 8.33
C GLU A 47 -10.70 -2.16 7.80
N GLU A 48 -9.38 -2.12 7.76
CA GLU A 48 -8.53 -3.21 7.34
C GLU A 48 -7.57 -3.60 8.46
N THR A 49 -7.33 -4.87 8.61
CA THR A 49 -6.34 -5.40 9.56
C THR A 49 -5.38 -6.29 8.83
N GLN A 50 -4.10 -5.93 8.86
CA GLN A 50 -3.04 -6.82 8.37
C GLN A 50 -2.87 -7.97 9.38
N LEU A 51 -3.05 -9.19 8.89
CA LEU A 51 -2.88 -10.39 9.69
C LEU A 51 -1.41 -10.85 9.64
N ARG A 52 -1.08 -11.79 10.50
CA ARG A 52 0.25 -12.40 10.54
C ARG A 52 0.51 -13.19 9.26
N ASN A 53 1.62 -12.90 8.58
CA ASN A 53 2.00 -13.55 7.32
C ASN A 53 2.81 -14.84 7.52
N GLU A 54 3.11 -15.23 8.77
CA GLU A 54 3.90 -16.40 9.10
C GLU A 54 3.00 -17.51 9.65
N HIS A 55 2.92 -18.62 8.95
CA HIS A 55 2.15 -19.80 9.35
C HIS A 55 3.12 -20.94 9.68
N LEU A 56 2.90 -21.61 10.82
CA LEU A 56 3.71 -22.73 11.27
C LEU A 56 3.05 -24.04 10.83
N GLU A 57 3.68 -24.72 9.88
CA GLU A 57 3.43 -26.13 9.62
C GLU A 57 4.42 -27.01 10.39
N ILE A 58 4.07 -28.31 10.56
CA ILE A 58 4.84 -29.28 11.34
C ILE A 58 6.31 -29.41 10.89
N HIS A 59 6.61 -29.05 9.63
CA HIS A 59 7.95 -29.17 9.04
C HIS A 59 8.44 -27.96 8.25
N LYS A 60 7.65 -26.89 8.10
CA LYS A 60 8.01 -25.74 7.27
C LYS A 60 7.31 -24.46 7.74
N LYS A 61 8.04 -23.37 7.76
CA LYS A 61 7.47 -22.03 7.93
C LYS A 61 6.96 -21.53 6.57
N LEU A 62 5.66 -21.33 6.45
CA LEU A 62 5.05 -20.67 5.29
C LEU A 62 4.97 -19.18 5.55
N ILE A 63 5.43 -18.39 4.59
CA ILE A 63 5.37 -16.92 4.63
C ILE A 63 4.59 -16.47 3.41
N THR A 64 3.49 -15.75 3.64
CA THR A 64 2.66 -15.17 2.60
C THR A 64 3.08 -13.71 2.33
N ASP A 65 2.85 -13.21 1.11
CA ASP A 65 3.18 -11.84 0.75
C ASP A 65 2.21 -10.85 1.39
N SER A 66 0.91 -11.14 1.36
CA SER A 66 -0.10 -10.35 2.07
C SER A 66 -1.26 -11.19 2.59
N LEU A 67 -1.66 -10.93 3.82
CA LEU A 67 -2.85 -11.50 4.44
C LEU A 67 -3.59 -10.37 5.16
N LEU A 68 -4.80 -10.07 4.70
CA LEU A 68 -5.59 -8.93 5.15
C LEU A 68 -6.99 -9.38 5.58
N LYS A 69 -7.54 -8.73 6.59
CA LYS A 69 -8.94 -8.88 6.97
C LYS A 69 -9.67 -7.56 6.73
N VAL A 70 -10.70 -7.58 5.90
CA VAL A 70 -11.52 -6.42 5.57
C VAL A 70 -12.95 -6.74 5.92
N GLN A 71 -13.55 -5.97 6.82
CA GLN A 71 -14.93 -6.17 7.32
C GLN A 71 -15.23 -7.64 7.68
N GLY A 72 -14.28 -8.31 8.34
CA GLY A 72 -14.43 -9.69 8.79
C GLY A 72 -14.07 -10.77 7.76
N THR A 73 -13.84 -10.42 6.49
CA THR A 73 -13.47 -11.35 5.41
C THR A 73 -11.95 -11.38 5.24
N THR A 74 -11.37 -12.59 5.16
CA THR A 74 -9.93 -12.80 5.01
C THR A 74 -9.53 -12.90 3.53
N TYR A 75 -8.54 -12.10 3.13
CA TYR A 75 -7.98 -12.03 1.78
C TYR A 75 -6.49 -12.39 1.81
N HIS A 76 -6.09 -13.32 0.95
CA HIS A 76 -4.70 -13.73 0.74
C HIS A 76 -4.29 -13.39 -0.69
N ILE A 77 -3.33 -12.51 -0.88
CA ILE A 77 -2.87 -12.07 -2.20
C ILE A 77 -1.36 -12.24 -2.27
N GLU A 78 -0.91 -13.02 -3.26
CA GLU A 78 0.50 -13.26 -3.57
C GLU A 78 0.93 -12.40 -4.76
N CYS A 79 2.14 -11.85 -4.71
CA CYS A 79 2.73 -11.07 -5.79
C CYS A 79 3.94 -11.81 -6.36
N GLN A 80 3.87 -12.18 -7.64
CA GLN A 80 4.91 -12.95 -8.30
C GLN A 80 5.51 -12.16 -9.48
N SER A 81 6.83 -12.16 -9.57
CA SER A 81 7.52 -11.46 -10.67
C SER A 81 7.28 -12.11 -12.03
N THR A 82 7.12 -13.43 -12.07
CA THR A 82 6.86 -14.23 -13.28
C THR A 82 5.96 -15.40 -12.95
N PRO A 83 5.19 -15.94 -13.93
CA PRO A 83 4.41 -17.14 -13.74
C PRO A 83 5.28 -18.32 -13.26
N ASP A 84 4.78 -19.05 -12.27
CA ASP A 84 5.39 -20.25 -11.69
C ASP A 84 4.42 -21.42 -11.82
N GLY A 85 4.88 -22.53 -12.40
CA GLY A 85 4.05 -23.71 -12.63
C GLY A 85 3.57 -24.43 -11.36
N GLN A 86 4.15 -24.12 -10.20
CA GLN A 86 3.75 -24.68 -8.90
C GLN A 86 2.83 -23.75 -8.10
N MET A 87 2.52 -22.57 -8.64
CA MET A 87 1.77 -21.55 -7.90
C MET A 87 0.38 -22.02 -7.49
N ALA A 88 -0.30 -22.82 -8.34
CA ALA A 88 -1.62 -23.37 -8.00
C ALA A 88 -1.58 -24.23 -6.74
N ILE A 89 -0.56 -25.07 -6.61
CA ILE A 89 -0.36 -25.96 -5.45
C ILE A 89 -0.03 -25.10 -4.22
N ARG A 90 0.88 -24.12 -4.35
CA ARG A 90 1.25 -23.22 -3.25
C ARG A 90 0.06 -22.43 -2.72
N MET A 91 -0.80 -21.93 -3.59
CA MET A 91 -2.00 -21.22 -3.17
C MET A 91 -2.96 -22.10 -2.39
N PHE A 92 -3.07 -23.37 -2.75
CA PHE A 92 -3.84 -24.33 -1.98
C PHE A 92 -3.21 -24.61 -0.60
N GLU A 93 -1.88 -24.84 -0.55
CA GLU A 93 -1.14 -25.05 0.72
C GLU A 93 -1.30 -23.84 1.66
N TYR A 94 -1.15 -22.62 1.15
CA TYR A 94 -1.36 -21.39 1.92
C TYR A 94 -2.80 -21.24 2.42
N GLY A 95 -3.77 -21.48 1.53
CA GLY A 95 -5.18 -21.41 1.88
C GLY A 95 -5.55 -22.40 2.99
N ALA A 96 -5.04 -23.64 2.92
CA ALA A 96 -5.24 -24.65 3.93
C ALA A 96 -4.58 -24.25 5.28
N ALA A 97 -3.34 -23.75 5.24
CA ALA A 97 -2.63 -23.32 6.44
C ALA A 97 -3.36 -22.16 7.16
N ILE A 98 -3.80 -21.15 6.40
CA ILE A 98 -4.55 -19.99 6.93
C ILE A 98 -5.87 -20.46 7.55
N ALA A 99 -6.62 -21.32 6.85
CA ALA A 99 -7.90 -21.83 7.32
C ALA A 99 -7.78 -22.69 8.58
N LEU A 100 -6.68 -23.46 8.72
CA LEU A 100 -6.40 -24.27 9.92
C LEU A 100 -5.93 -23.40 11.10
N ASP A 101 -5.21 -22.30 10.85
CA ASP A 101 -4.83 -21.35 11.89
C ASP A 101 -6.07 -20.66 12.47
N ASP A 102 -7.03 -20.27 11.64
CA ASP A 102 -8.30 -19.71 12.09
C ASP A 102 -9.07 -20.68 13.02
N LEU A 103 -9.05 -22.00 12.71
CA LEU A 103 -9.67 -23.01 13.57
C LEU A 103 -8.98 -23.19 14.93
N ARG A 104 -7.64 -23.03 14.98
CA ARG A 104 -6.87 -23.19 16.23
C ARG A 104 -7.08 -22.02 17.19
N HIS A 105 -7.36 -20.85 16.67
CA HIS A 105 -7.53 -19.61 17.44
C HIS A 105 -8.99 -19.24 17.65
N GLY A 106 -9.93 -19.90 16.96
CA GLY A 106 -11.36 -19.71 17.12
C GLY A 106 -11.95 -20.67 18.16
N GLU A 107 -12.97 -20.22 18.88
CA GLU A 107 -13.79 -21.07 19.72
C GLU A 107 -14.67 -21.96 18.82
N SER A 108 -14.16 -23.13 18.44
CA SER A 108 -14.95 -24.14 17.72
C SER A 108 -15.46 -25.19 18.70
N GLU A 109 -16.49 -24.84 19.43
CA GLU A 109 -17.32 -25.82 20.14
C GLU A 109 -18.30 -26.45 19.14
N GLY A 110 -18.04 -27.68 18.75
CA GLY A 110 -19.00 -28.47 17.98
C GLY A 110 -18.43 -29.18 16.75
N ARG A 111 -19.04 -30.29 16.39
CA ARG A 111 -18.78 -31.05 15.16
C ARG A 111 -19.99 -30.94 14.24
N PRO A 112 -19.81 -30.85 12.90
CA PRO A 112 -18.57 -30.94 12.13
C PRO A 112 -17.73 -29.63 12.16
N TYR A 113 -16.40 -29.76 11.95
CA TYR A 113 -15.52 -28.60 11.79
C TYR A 113 -15.71 -27.97 10.42
N HIS A 114 -15.83 -26.63 10.39
CA HIS A 114 -15.94 -25.85 9.16
C HIS A 114 -14.59 -25.17 8.86
N ILE A 115 -13.92 -25.62 7.82
CA ILE A 115 -12.65 -25.05 7.35
C ILE A 115 -12.98 -23.98 6.31
N ARG A 116 -12.67 -22.70 6.60
CA ARG A 116 -12.94 -21.57 5.73
C ARG A 116 -11.65 -21.07 5.10
N PHE A 117 -11.49 -21.32 3.80
CA PHE A 117 -10.38 -20.78 3.03
C PHE A 117 -10.54 -19.26 2.88
N PRO A 118 -9.41 -18.49 2.83
CA PRO A 118 -9.45 -17.08 2.50
C PRO A 118 -9.85 -16.90 1.03
N PHE A 119 -10.34 -15.72 0.69
CA PHE A 119 -10.36 -15.28 -0.69
C PHE A 119 -8.92 -15.10 -1.16
N ALA A 120 -8.51 -15.83 -2.19
CA ALA A 120 -7.12 -15.89 -2.62
C ALA A 120 -6.95 -15.40 -4.05
N ALA A 121 -5.85 -14.71 -4.35
CA ALA A 121 -5.50 -14.24 -5.69
C ALA A 121 -3.99 -14.18 -5.90
N VAL A 122 -3.56 -14.16 -7.17
CA VAL A 122 -2.16 -13.97 -7.55
C VAL A 122 -2.02 -12.77 -8.47
N ILE A 123 -1.07 -11.88 -8.16
CA ILE A 123 -0.64 -10.80 -9.03
C ILE A 123 0.60 -11.26 -9.79
N TYR A 124 0.55 -11.22 -11.12
CA TYR A 124 1.75 -11.37 -11.94
C TYR A 124 2.22 -10.00 -12.45
N LEU A 125 3.46 -9.66 -12.09
CA LEU A 125 4.11 -8.42 -12.56
C LEU A 125 4.52 -8.51 -14.03
N ARG A 126 4.87 -9.72 -14.48
CA ARG A 126 5.15 -10.07 -15.87
C ARG A 126 4.21 -11.16 -16.32
N SER A 127 3.69 -11.01 -17.51
CA SER A 127 2.79 -11.97 -18.13
C SER A 127 3.13 -12.19 -19.60
N THR A 128 2.61 -13.24 -20.17
CA THR A 128 2.63 -13.54 -21.61
C THR A 128 1.22 -13.86 -22.06
N GLU A 129 1.00 -13.95 -23.36
CA GLU A 129 -0.29 -14.37 -23.93
C GLU A 129 -0.76 -15.73 -23.40
N ASN A 130 0.20 -16.62 -23.04
CA ASN A 130 -0.09 -17.94 -22.49
C ASN A 130 -0.31 -17.94 -20.98
N THR A 131 -0.16 -16.80 -20.29
CA THR A 131 -0.44 -16.71 -18.84
C THR A 131 -1.95 -16.83 -18.63
N PRO A 132 -2.45 -17.83 -17.87
CA PRO A 132 -3.88 -18.01 -17.66
C PRO A 132 -4.47 -16.84 -16.86
N ASN A 133 -5.80 -16.74 -16.85
CA ASN A 133 -6.51 -15.76 -16.00
C ASN A 133 -6.85 -16.33 -14.62
N GLU A 134 -6.63 -17.61 -14.43
CA GLU A 134 -6.97 -18.34 -13.20
C GLU A 134 -6.04 -19.52 -13.02
N LEU A 135 -5.69 -19.83 -11.77
CA LEU A 135 -5.06 -21.08 -11.39
C LEU A 135 -6.14 -22.04 -10.90
N THR A 136 -6.03 -23.29 -11.32
CA THR A 136 -6.98 -24.35 -10.94
C THR A 136 -6.25 -25.52 -10.32
N THR A 137 -6.74 -25.97 -9.15
CA THR A 137 -6.28 -27.20 -8.50
C THR A 137 -7.48 -28.12 -8.33
N VAL A 138 -7.39 -29.36 -8.83
CA VAL A 138 -8.41 -30.38 -8.61
C VAL A 138 -7.91 -31.31 -7.49
N ILE A 139 -8.78 -31.57 -6.52
CA ILE A 139 -8.53 -32.44 -5.37
C ILE A 139 -9.45 -33.63 -5.52
N ASP A 140 -8.87 -34.80 -5.73
CA ASP A 140 -9.63 -36.05 -5.87
C ASP A 140 -9.62 -36.81 -4.54
N PHE A 141 -10.79 -37.26 -4.11
CA PHE A 141 -10.97 -38.05 -2.91
C PHE A 141 -11.13 -39.54 -3.25
N PRO A 142 -10.71 -40.45 -2.36
CA PRO A 142 -10.79 -41.93 -2.60
C PRO A 142 -12.21 -42.45 -2.85
N ASP A 143 -13.24 -41.74 -2.38
CA ASP A 143 -14.67 -42.07 -2.58
C ASP A 143 -15.23 -41.58 -3.94
N GLY A 144 -14.35 -41.03 -4.80
CA GLY A 144 -14.72 -40.51 -6.11
C GLY A 144 -15.26 -39.07 -6.12
N GLN A 145 -15.32 -38.43 -4.97
CA GLN A 145 -15.64 -37.00 -4.92
C GLN A 145 -14.43 -36.19 -5.38
N HIS A 146 -14.67 -35.01 -5.97
CA HIS A 146 -13.63 -34.07 -6.31
C HIS A 146 -14.06 -32.65 -5.97
N LEU A 147 -13.09 -31.84 -5.60
CA LEU A 147 -13.25 -30.40 -5.36
C LEU A 147 -12.31 -29.64 -6.28
N THR A 148 -12.82 -28.63 -6.96
CA THR A 148 -12.01 -27.73 -7.77
C THR A 148 -11.79 -26.41 -7.01
N TYR A 149 -10.52 -26.06 -6.80
CA TYR A 149 -10.12 -24.82 -6.16
C TYR A 149 -9.60 -23.85 -7.21
N HIS A 150 -10.23 -22.68 -7.31
CA HIS A 150 -9.95 -21.64 -8.27
C HIS A 150 -9.30 -20.43 -7.60
N VAL A 151 -8.22 -19.90 -8.19
CA VAL A 151 -7.52 -18.70 -7.72
C VAL A 151 -7.36 -17.73 -8.89
N PRO A 152 -8.05 -16.60 -8.90
CA PRO A 152 -7.96 -15.60 -9.95
C PRO A 152 -6.55 -15.01 -10.04
N ILE A 153 -6.15 -14.64 -11.27
CA ILE A 153 -4.90 -14.00 -11.59
C ILE A 153 -5.17 -12.58 -12.07
N ILE A 154 -4.40 -11.63 -11.54
CA ILE A 154 -4.29 -10.28 -12.08
C ILE A 154 -2.94 -10.11 -12.76
N LYS A 155 -2.94 -9.58 -13.98
CA LYS A 155 -1.74 -9.29 -14.77
C LYS A 155 -1.54 -7.79 -14.81
N VAL A 156 -0.50 -7.29 -14.14
CA VAL A 156 -0.26 -5.82 -14.02
C VAL A 156 -0.12 -5.16 -15.39
N GLN A 157 0.44 -5.89 -16.36
CA GLN A 157 0.68 -5.37 -17.72
C GLN A 157 -0.58 -5.20 -18.56
N ASP A 158 -1.71 -5.81 -18.17
CA ASP A 158 -2.99 -5.69 -18.87
C ASP A 158 -3.70 -4.34 -18.57
N TYR A 159 -3.26 -3.61 -17.54
CA TYR A 159 -3.86 -2.34 -17.15
C TYR A 159 -3.11 -1.15 -17.76
N SER A 160 -3.78 -0.37 -18.57
CA SER A 160 -3.28 0.93 -19.05
C SER A 160 -3.14 1.92 -17.89
N LEU A 161 -2.36 2.99 -18.10
CA LEU A 161 -2.22 4.05 -17.11
C LEU A 161 -3.57 4.67 -16.73
N GLU A 162 -4.48 4.81 -17.69
CA GLU A 162 -5.83 5.34 -17.46
C GLU A 162 -6.69 4.41 -16.60
N GLU A 163 -6.63 3.11 -16.85
CA GLU A 163 -7.35 2.11 -16.05
C GLU A 163 -6.81 2.03 -14.64
N ILE A 164 -5.49 2.12 -14.46
CA ILE A 164 -4.87 2.17 -13.13
C ILE A 164 -5.46 3.31 -12.30
N PHE A 165 -5.54 4.52 -12.86
CA PHE A 165 -6.13 5.66 -12.15
C PHE A 165 -7.64 5.55 -12.00
N LYS A 166 -8.36 5.15 -13.06
CA LYS A 166 -9.82 4.97 -13.03
C LYS A 166 -10.26 3.97 -11.97
N LYS A 167 -9.52 2.85 -11.85
CA LYS A 167 -9.79 1.76 -10.91
C LYS A 167 -9.08 1.94 -9.57
N ARG A 168 -8.33 3.05 -9.39
CA ARG A 168 -7.56 3.36 -8.18
C ARG A 168 -6.47 2.33 -7.84
N LEU A 169 -5.95 1.60 -8.81
CA LEU A 169 -4.95 0.54 -8.64
C LEU A 169 -3.52 1.11 -8.54
N LEU A 170 -3.32 2.12 -7.69
CA LEU A 170 -2.05 2.85 -7.61
C LEU A 170 -0.86 1.95 -7.22
N LEU A 171 -1.13 0.83 -6.55
CA LEU A 171 -0.09 -0.16 -6.20
C LEU A 171 0.61 -0.76 -7.43
N PHE A 172 0.04 -0.63 -8.65
CA PHE A 172 0.67 -1.10 -9.89
C PHE A 172 1.68 -0.09 -10.45
N LEU A 173 1.62 1.19 -10.06
CA LEU A 173 2.49 2.24 -10.59
C LEU A 173 4.00 1.95 -10.43
N PRO A 174 4.50 1.41 -9.30
CA PRO A 174 5.91 1.05 -9.18
C PRO A 174 6.37 0.02 -10.21
N PHE A 175 5.48 -0.85 -10.65
CA PHE A 175 5.79 -1.92 -11.60
C PHE A 175 5.51 -1.53 -13.06
N TYR A 176 5.06 -0.31 -13.30
CA TYR A 176 4.65 0.17 -14.63
C TYR A 176 5.76 0.05 -15.67
N ILE A 177 7.01 0.25 -15.29
CA ILE A 177 8.20 0.15 -16.14
C ILE A 177 8.37 -1.23 -16.79
N LEU A 178 7.88 -2.30 -16.16
CA LEU A 178 8.07 -3.68 -16.62
C LEU A 178 7.44 -3.95 -17.99
N ARG A 179 6.47 -3.16 -18.42
CA ARG A 179 5.87 -3.28 -19.77
C ARG A 179 6.85 -2.99 -20.89
N TYR A 180 7.89 -2.20 -20.64
CA TYR A 180 8.91 -1.81 -21.60
C TYR A 180 10.15 -2.71 -21.56
N GLU A 181 10.18 -3.73 -20.68
CA GLU A 181 11.40 -4.51 -20.40
C GLU A 181 12.00 -5.15 -21.66
N LYS A 182 11.17 -5.59 -22.59
CA LYS A 182 11.62 -6.17 -23.89
C LYS A 182 12.17 -5.12 -24.86
N GLU A 183 11.90 -3.84 -24.62
CA GLU A 183 12.27 -2.73 -25.50
C GLU A 183 13.40 -1.87 -24.93
N PHE A 184 13.88 -2.09 -23.70
CA PHE A 184 14.88 -1.24 -23.06
C PHE A 184 16.14 -1.03 -23.92
N ALA A 185 16.63 -2.07 -24.58
CA ALA A 185 17.82 -1.95 -25.44
C ALA A 185 17.59 -1.01 -26.64
N ILE A 186 16.38 -0.96 -27.17
CA ILE A 186 16.00 -0.08 -28.27
C ILE A 186 15.77 1.34 -27.73
N ILE A 187 15.03 1.48 -26.65
CA ILE A 187 14.75 2.77 -26.00
C ILE A 187 16.04 3.49 -25.60
N GLU A 188 17.05 2.75 -25.08
CA GLU A 188 18.34 3.30 -24.69
C GLU A 188 19.09 3.98 -25.84
N GLN A 189 18.88 3.52 -27.08
CA GLN A 189 19.61 3.99 -28.26
C GLN A 189 18.80 4.94 -29.15
N ASP A 190 17.48 4.99 -28.99
CA ASP A 190 16.56 5.75 -29.82
C ASP A 190 15.99 6.96 -29.05
N ASP A 191 16.40 8.17 -29.46
CA ASP A 191 16.00 9.42 -28.82
C ASP A 191 14.48 9.64 -28.83
N HIS A 192 13.80 9.23 -29.90
CA HIS A 192 12.35 9.39 -30.03
C HIS A 192 11.61 8.45 -29.08
N ARG A 193 12.01 7.18 -29.02
CA ARG A 193 11.41 6.19 -28.10
C ARG A 193 11.66 6.56 -26.64
N LEU A 194 12.86 7.03 -26.32
CA LEU A 194 13.18 7.55 -25.00
C LEU A 194 12.29 8.74 -24.64
N ALA A 195 12.13 9.69 -25.57
CA ALA A 195 11.25 10.85 -25.35
C ALA A 195 9.80 10.44 -25.11
N CYS A 196 9.29 9.43 -25.86
CA CYS A 196 7.93 8.89 -25.66
C CYS A 196 7.78 8.28 -24.25
N LEU A 197 8.72 7.45 -23.81
CA LEU A 197 8.72 6.86 -22.47
C LEU A 197 8.71 7.95 -21.39
N LEU A 198 9.59 8.96 -21.51
CA LEU A 198 9.69 10.04 -20.54
C LEU A 198 8.42 10.91 -20.52
N ALA A 199 7.79 11.15 -21.65
CA ALA A 199 6.52 11.86 -21.74
C ALA A 199 5.40 11.10 -21.00
N GLU A 200 5.38 9.77 -21.10
CA GLU A 200 4.42 8.94 -20.37
C GLU A 200 4.66 8.97 -18.86
N TYR A 201 5.93 8.95 -18.42
CA TYR A 201 6.27 9.12 -17.01
C TYR A 201 5.92 10.51 -16.47
N GLN A 202 6.04 11.56 -17.29
CA GLN A 202 5.56 12.90 -16.94
C GLN A 202 4.04 12.91 -16.75
N GLN A 203 3.29 12.22 -17.63
CA GLN A 203 1.84 12.06 -17.47
C GLN A 203 1.49 11.28 -16.21
N LEU A 204 2.21 10.19 -15.92
CA LEU A 204 2.04 9.40 -14.70
C LEU A 204 2.24 10.28 -13.47
N ALA A 205 3.34 11.03 -13.39
CA ALA A 205 3.64 11.91 -12.26
C ALA A 205 2.56 12.99 -12.09
N ALA A 206 2.12 13.61 -13.18
CA ALA A 206 1.08 14.63 -13.17
C ALA A 206 -0.29 14.07 -12.72
N LYS A 207 -0.68 12.89 -13.25
CA LYS A 207 -1.92 12.20 -12.85
C LYS A 207 -1.86 11.78 -11.38
N LEU A 208 -0.75 11.21 -10.92
CA LEU A 208 -0.57 10.80 -9.53
C LEU A 208 -0.69 11.99 -8.58
N ASN A 209 -0.01 13.10 -8.88
CA ASN A 209 -0.07 14.31 -8.08
C ASN A 209 -1.51 14.87 -8.01
N ARG A 210 -2.21 14.93 -9.14
CA ARG A 210 -3.61 15.40 -9.19
C ARG A 210 -4.51 14.50 -8.36
N TYR A 211 -4.45 13.20 -8.59
CA TYR A 211 -5.26 12.22 -7.87
C TYR A 211 -5.07 12.31 -6.35
N LEU A 212 -3.82 12.37 -5.88
CA LEU A 212 -3.53 12.45 -4.45
C LEU A 212 -3.92 13.81 -3.84
N LEU A 213 -3.94 14.89 -4.64
CA LEU A 213 -4.48 16.19 -4.22
C LEU A 213 -5.99 16.13 -4.03
N GLU A 214 -6.71 15.52 -4.97
CA GLU A 214 -8.18 15.38 -4.92
C GLU A 214 -8.61 14.51 -3.72
N GLU A 215 -7.86 13.45 -3.43
CA GLU A 215 -8.12 12.53 -2.30
C GLU A 215 -7.54 13.05 -0.95
N ASN A 216 -6.94 14.24 -0.88
CA ASN A 216 -6.26 14.78 0.30
C ASN A 216 -5.11 13.88 0.86
N GLN A 217 -4.48 13.08 0.02
CA GLN A 217 -3.41 12.12 0.34
C GLN A 217 -2.04 12.56 -0.19
N THR A 218 -1.78 13.84 -0.22
CA THR A 218 -0.58 14.43 -0.86
C THR A 218 0.75 13.92 -0.30
N THR A 219 0.78 13.44 0.94
CA THR A 219 1.96 12.85 1.57
C THR A 219 2.42 11.56 0.89
N LEU A 220 1.51 10.82 0.24
CA LEU A 220 1.80 9.56 -0.42
C LEU A 220 2.57 9.74 -1.74
N TYR A 221 2.56 10.95 -2.34
CA TYR A 221 3.28 11.19 -3.59
C TYR A 221 4.77 10.83 -3.49
N GLY A 222 5.43 11.26 -2.42
CA GLY A 222 6.84 10.95 -2.18
C GLY A 222 7.11 9.46 -1.99
N ASP A 223 6.18 8.75 -1.36
CA ASP A 223 6.31 7.31 -1.16
C ASP A 223 6.15 6.53 -2.46
N PHE A 224 5.12 6.84 -3.27
CA PHE A 224 4.97 6.24 -4.60
C PHE A 224 6.14 6.56 -5.53
N SER A 225 6.60 7.82 -5.57
CA SER A 225 7.75 8.21 -6.39
C SER A 225 9.00 7.41 -6.03
N LYS A 226 9.30 7.23 -4.74
CA LYS A 226 10.43 6.40 -4.28
C LYS A 226 10.29 4.94 -4.70
N LEU A 227 9.10 4.38 -4.63
CA LEU A 227 8.85 2.99 -5.02
C LEU A 227 8.98 2.81 -6.54
N ILE A 228 8.48 3.77 -7.33
CA ILE A 228 8.62 3.79 -8.80
C ILE A 228 10.11 3.86 -9.18
N VAL A 229 10.86 4.80 -8.62
CA VAL A 229 12.31 4.94 -8.87
C VAL A 229 13.06 3.67 -8.45
N ARG A 230 12.74 3.09 -7.30
CA ARG A 230 13.39 1.87 -6.81
C ARG A 230 13.24 0.68 -7.76
N VAL A 231 12.06 0.48 -8.33
CA VAL A 231 11.83 -0.59 -9.32
C VAL A 231 12.53 -0.24 -10.63
N SER A 232 12.41 1.02 -11.11
CA SER A 232 13.07 1.49 -12.33
C SER A 232 14.58 1.34 -12.25
N ASP A 233 15.20 1.72 -11.15
CA ASP A 233 16.64 1.57 -10.89
C ASP A 233 17.10 0.11 -10.99
N TYR A 234 16.31 -0.80 -10.46
CA TYR A 234 16.61 -2.22 -10.47
C TYR A 234 16.55 -2.81 -11.88
N VAL A 235 15.53 -2.49 -12.65
CA VAL A 235 15.36 -3.06 -14.00
C VAL A 235 16.18 -2.35 -15.07
N LEU A 236 16.49 -1.07 -14.88
CA LEU A 236 17.26 -0.23 -15.80
C LEU A 236 18.76 -0.16 -15.48
N GLN A 237 19.29 -1.03 -14.61
CA GLN A 237 20.70 -0.98 -14.19
C GLN A 237 21.71 -0.98 -15.35
N ASN A 238 21.37 -1.56 -16.50
CA ASN A 238 22.20 -1.61 -17.72
C ASN A 238 21.83 -0.54 -18.76
N TYR A 239 20.83 0.33 -18.49
CA TYR A 239 20.27 1.32 -19.43
C TYR A 239 20.33 2.72 -18.80
N GLN A 240 21.53 3.29 -18.78
CA GLN A 240 21.84 4.48 -17.97
C GLN A 240 21.12 5.75 -18.43
N ARG A 241 20.91 5.94 -19.75
CA ARG A 241 20.16 7.11 -20.28
C ARG A 241 18.70 7.03 -19.88
N THR A 242 18.09 5.87 -20.08
CA THR A 242 16.71 5.60 -19.76
C THR A 242 16.51 5.74 -18.25
N LYS A 243 17.40 5.13 -17.44
CA LYS A 243 17.39 5.24 -15.99
C LYS A 243 17.40 6.70 -15.53
N LYS A 244 18.41 7.47 -15.98
CA LYS A 244 18.54 8.88 -15.63
C LYS A 244 17.30 9.69 -16.02
N GLY A 245 16.75 9.45 -17.21
CA GLY A 245 15.54 10.13 -17.67
C GLY A 245 14.33 9.87 -16.78
N VAL A 246 14.12 8.61 -16.35
CA VAL A 246 13.04 8.24 -15.44
C VAL A 246 13.27 8.86 -14.05
N ASP A 247 14.49 8.80 -13.52
CA ASP A 247 14.86 9.40 -12.22
C ASP A 247 14.62 10.90 -12.21
N ASP A 248 15.10 11.61 -13.26
CA ASP A 248 14.89 13.06 -13.40
C ASP A 248 13.40 13.41 -13.50
N THR A 249 12.59 12.54 -14.12
CA THR A 249 11.15 12.77 -14.28
C THR A 249 10.39 12.50 -12.97
N MET A 250 10.72 11.43 -12.26
CA MET A 250 10.03 11.03 -11.04
C MET A 250 10.65 11.63 -9.78
N GLY A 251 11.95 11.83 -9.76
CA GLY A 251 12.75 12.26 -8.62
C GLY A 251 13.29 13.70 -8.68
N GLY A 252 13.26 14.36 -9.87
CA GLY A 252 13.91 15.65 -10.12
C GLY A 252 13.13 16.88 -9.61
N LYS A 253 13.11 17.96 -10.41
CA LYS A 253 12.49 19.27 -10.07
C LYS A 253 11.05 19.19 -9.55
N VAL A 254 10.27 18.16 -9.95
CA VAL A 254 8.89 17.96 -9.47
C VAL A 254 8.88 17.57 -7.99
N LEU A 255 9.84 16.76 -7.54
CA LEU A 255 9.99 16.40 -6.11
C LEU A 255 10.49 17.59 -5.28
N GLU A 256 11.42 18.39 -5.79
CA GLU A 256 11.89 19.61 -5.09
C GLU A 256 10.76 20.62 -4.92
N LEU A 257 10.03 20.95 -5.99
CA LEU A 257 8.89 21.86 -5.92
C LEU A 257 7.75 21.33 -5.03
N TYR A 258 7.58 20.02 -4.97
CA TYR A 258 6.54 19.41 -4.15
C TYR A 258 6.97 19.33 -2.68
N SER A 259 8.20 18.94 -2.38
CA SER A 259 8.74 18.95 -1.02
C SER A 259 8.82 20.38 -0.45
N GLU A 260 9.21 21.37 -1.26
CA GLU A 260 9.15 22.79 -0.88
C GLU A 260 7.70 23.26 -0.60
N LYS A 261 6.75 22.84 -1.43
CA LYS A 261 5.35 23.16 -1.26
C LYS A 261 4.74 22.51 -0.01
N LEU A 262 5.16 21.27 0.30
CA LEU A 262 4.79 20.58 1.55
C LEU A 262 5.43 21.24 2.77
N LEU A 263 6.72 21.59 2.70
CA LEU A 263 7.43 22.32 3.76
C LEU A 263 6.75 23.66 4.03
N ARG A 264 6.48 24.46 2.99
CA ARG A 264 5.76 25.77 3.14
C ARG A 264 4.36 25.61 3.71
N ARG A 265 3.60 24.53 3.32
CA ARG A 265 2.28 24.27 3.92
C ARG A 265 2.39 23.78 5.36
N GLY A 266 3.38 22.96 5.67
CA GLY A 266 3.67 22.52 7.04
C GLY A 266 4.08 23.70 7.92
N GLU A 267 4.97 24.55 7.45
CA GLU A 267 5.39 25.78 8.14
C GLU A 267 4.23 26.76 8.33
N ALA A 268 3.41 26.99 7.29
CA ALA A 268 2.25 27.87 7.39
C ALA A 268 1.20 27.34 8.39
N ARG A 269 0.93 26.01 8.40
CA ARG A 269 0.06 25.38 9.39
C ARG A 269 0.65 25.44 10.79
N GLY A 270 1.93 25.11 10.94
CA GLY A 270 2.62 25.17 12.22
C GLY A 270 2.66 26.59 12.78
N LYS A 271 2.89 27.59 11.94
CA LYS A 271 2.87 29.01 12.30
C LYS A 271 1.46 29.46 12.73
N ALA A 272 0.43 29.16 11.93
CA ALA A 272 -0.96 29.51 12.26
C ALA A 272 -1.44 28.83 13.56
N GLN A 273 -1.09 27.55 13.78
CA GLN A 273 -1.40 26.86 15.02
C GLN A 273 -0.61 27.41 16.22
N GLY A 274 0.68 27.73 16.02
CA GLY A 274 1.51 28.36 17.04
C GLY A 274 1.02 29.76 17.44
N GLU A 275 0.64 30.58 16.48
CA GLU A 275 0.06 31.89 16.71
C GLU A 275 -1.27 31.80 17.47
N ALA A 276 -2.20 30.94 17.04
CA ALA A 276 -3.48 30.74 17.71
C ALA A 276 -3.32 30.22 19.14
N GLN A 277 -2.39 29.27 19.37
CA GLN A 277 -2.08 28.78 20.72
C GLN A 277 -1.37 29.83 21.57
N GLY A 278 -0.48 30.62 20.98
CA GLY A 278 0.22 31.72 21.64
C GLY A 278 -0.75 32.81 22.07
N GLU A 279 -1.68 33.23 21.19
CA GLU A 279 -2.73 34.21 21.53
C GLU A 279 -3.66 33.72 22.65
N ALA A 280 -4.08 32.43 22.57
CA ALA A 280 -4.94 31.84 23.59
C ALA A 280 -4.24 31.81 24.96
N ARG A 281 -2.96 31.36 25.00
CA ARG A 281 -2.17 31.37 26.23
C ARG A 281 -1.92 32.78 26.77
N GLY A 282 -1.57 33.71 25.88
CA GLY A 282 -1.36 35.10 26.27
C GLY A 282 -2.61 35.73 26.88
N LYS A 283 -3.80 35.52 26.30
CA LYS A 283 -5.08 35.95 26.86
C LYS A 283 -5.35 35.36 28.23
N ILE A 284 -5.11 34.05 28.42
CA ILE A 284 -5.29 33.37 29.70
C ILE A 284 -4.34 33.95 30.77
N GLU A 285 -3.06 34.21 30.44
CA GLU A 285 -2.09 34.75 31.37
C GLU A 285 -2.41 36.18 31.79
N ILE A 286 -2.82 37.00 30.85
CA ILE A 286 -3.26 38.42 31.15
C ILE A 286 -4.47 38.37 32.09
N LEU A 287 -5.50 37.63 31.76
CA LEU A 287 -6.70 37.52 32.61
C LEU A 287 -6.39 36.91 33.97
N LYS A 288 -5.51 35.91 34.06
CA LYS A 288 -4.99 35.37 35.31
C LYS A 288 -4.32 36.44 36.17
N SER A 289 -3.45 37.24 35.56
CA SER A 289 -2.76 38.34 36.28
C SER A 289 -3.75 39.37 36.80
N LEU A 290 -4.77 39.73 36.03
CA LEU A 290 -5.81 40.70 36.44
C LEU A 290 -6.67 40.16 37.60
N VAL A 291 -7.00 38.85 37.56
CA VAL A 291 -7.73 38.19 38.67
C VAL A 291 -6.89 38.14 39.92
N THR A 292 -5.61 37.70 39.81
CA THR A 292 -4.68 37.61 40.97
C THR A 292 -4.44 38.96 41.64
N LYS A 293 -4.44 40.06 40.85
CA LYS A 293 -4.31 41.42 41.36
C LYS A 293 -5.63 41.99 41.90
N GLY A 294 -6.73 41.26 41.84
CA GLY A 294 -8.03 41.70 42.32
C GLY A 294 -8.70 42.76 41.45
N ILE A 295 -8.22 42.95 40.21
CA ILE A 295 -8.75 43.99 39.29
C ILE A 295 -10.06 43.53 38.65
N ILE A 296 -10.19 42.25 38.34
CA ILE A 296 -11.40 41.62 37.83
C ILE A 296 -11.73 40.34 38.59
N SER A 297 -13.01 39.94 38.57
CA SER A 297 -13.44 38.67 39.16
C SER A 297 -13.21 37.49 38.20
N ILE A 298 -13.15 36.30 38.75
CA ILE A 298 -13.04 35.05 37.97
C ILE A 298 -14.18 34.96 36.92
N SER A 299 -15.41 35.33 37.32
CA SER A 299 -16.58 35.31 36.43
C SER A 299 -16.45 36.24 35.22
N VAL A 300 -15.82 37.40 35.41
CA VAL A 300 -15.54 38.37 34.32
C VAL A 300 -14.47 37.79 33.38
N ALA A 301 -13.41 37.20 33.93
CA ALA A 301 -12.35 36.59 33.13
C ALA A 301 -12.84 35.35 32.32
N ALA A 302 -13.67 34.51 32.93
CA ALA A 302 -14.30 33.36 32.28
C ALA A 302 -15.23 33.78 31.14
N LYS A 303 -16.04 34.83 31.37
CA LYS A 303 -16.95 35.39 30.34
C LYS A 303 -16.17 35.93 29.14
N GLU A 304 -15.03 36.58 29.37
CA GLU A 304 -14.18 37.12 28.29
C GLU A 304 -13.56 36.04 27.41
N LEU A 305 -13.32 34.85 27.97
CA LEU A 305 -12.85 33.68 27.23
C LEU A 305 -13.97 32.79 26.70
N GLY A 306 -15.23 33.06 27.02
CA GLY A 306 -16.38 32.27 26.63
C GLY A 306 -16.44 30.88 27.29
N VAL A 307 -15.89 30.75 28.51
CA VAL A 307 -15.80 29.49 29.26
C VAL A 307 -16.50 29.61 30.62
N SER A 308 -16.70 28.47 31.31
CA SER A 308 -17.22 28.49 32.68
C SER A 308 -16.13 28.92 33.71
N ASP A 309 -16.55 29.41 34.88
CA ASP A 309 -15.65 29.81 35.96
C ASP A 309 -14.71 28.64 36.38
N GLU A 310 -15.22 27.42 36.40
CA GLU A 310 -14.43 26.21 36.72
C GLU A 310 -13.41 25.90 35.63
N ALA A 311 -13.79 26.03 34.36
CA ALA A 311 -12.89 25.84 33.24
C ALA A 311 -11.78 26.89 33.24
N PHE A 312 -12.09 28.15 33.51
CA PHE A 312 -11.09 29.22 33.62
C PHE A 312 -10.10 28.93 34.74
N LYS A 313 -10.58 28.55 35.95
CA LYS A 313 -9.69 28.18 37.10
C LYS A 313 -8.72 27.07 36.70
N LYS A 314 -9.22 26.03 36.04
CA LYS A 314 -8.38 24.93 35.59
C LYS A 314 -7.35 25.35 34.52
N MET A 315 -7.74 26.21 33.58
CA MET A 315 -6.85 26.71 32.52
C MET A 315 -5.78 27.65 33.06
N ALA A 316 -6.15 28.51 34.02
CA ALA A 316 -5.29 29.49 34.67
C ALA A 316 -4.48 28.92 35.85
N ALA A 317 -4.72 27.67 36.23
CA ALA A 317 -4.15 27.08 37.47
C ALA A 317 -4.33 27.98 38.69
N LEU A 318 -5.56 28.41 38.96
CA LEU A 318 -5.99 29.24 40.08
C LEU A 318 -6.81 28.40 41.05
#